data_4cfd2657b2b5083af1fec94def78d681
#
_entry.id   4cfd2657b2b5083af1fec94def78d681
#
_cell.length_a   1.000
_cell.length_b   1.000
_cell.length_c   1.000
_cell.angle_alpha   90.00
_cell.angle_beta   90.00
_cell.angle_gamma   90.00
#
_symmetry.space_group_name_H-M   'P 1'
#
loop_
_entity.id
_entity.type
_entity.pdbx_description
1 polymer ?
#
loop_
_entity_poly.entity_id
_entity_poly.type
_entity_poly.pdbx_seq_one_letter_code
_entity_poly.pdbx_strand_id
1 'polypeptide(L)'
;ARTAGFTTIPLSLENITESGLLLLMTLMFIGASPGGTGGGIKTTTVAALMAATRSTLRGRDAVVIRNREIADKVVLRAVGITVGSLLFVLGMALLISIGSNLNGEDPFTFLEMLFTCISAFATVGLDLGVTAALSRFGQGVLLVGMVVSSRGILLLLHAIWEEARRKQSRSKRETKVGDA
;
A
#
# COMPACT_ATOMS: atom_id res chain seq x y z
N ALA A 1 -3.82 -18.97 0.08
CA ALA A 1 -2.96 -18.41 -0.99
C ALA A 1 -2.21 -17.18 -0.49
N ARG A 2 -2.92 -16.12 -0.04
CA ARG A 2 -2.32 -14.84 0.37
C ARG A 2 -1.27 -14.97 1.48
N THR A 3 -1.50 -15.78 2.48
CA THR A 3 -0.60 -15.94 3.64
C THR A 3 0.55 -16.90 3.35
N ALA A 4 0.31 -17.90 2.52
CA ALA A 4 1.28 -18.94 2.18
C ALA A 4 2.16 -18.54 0.98
N GLY A 5 1.73 -17.60 0.15
CA GLY A 5 2.43 -17.16 -1.06
C GLY A 5 2.44 -18.20 -2.19
N PHE A 6 1.58 -19.24 -2.10
CA PHE A 6 1.41 -20.22 -3.16
C PHE A 6 -0.06 -20.65 -3.30
N THR A 7 -0.40 -21.16 -4.47
CA THR A 7 -1.71 -21.74 -4.76
C THR A 7 -1.54 -23.14 -5.32
N THR A 8 -2.49 -24.01 -5.04
CA THR A 8 -2.57 -25.36 -5.63
C THR A 8 -3.26 -25.35 -7.00
N ILE A 9 -3.99 -24.28 -7.31
CA ILE A 9 -4.65 -24.07 -8.59
C ILE A 9 -3.79 -23.08 -9.38
N PRO A 10 -3.44 -23.38 -10.64
CA PRO A 10 -2.73 -22.42 -11.48
C PRO A 10 -3.57 -21.17 -11.63
N LEU A 11 -2.97 -20.03 -11.30
CA LEU A 11 -3.58 -18.71 -11.49
C LEU A 11 -3.42 -18.35 -12.97
N SER A 12 -4.48 -18.47 -13.74
CA SER A 12 -4.58 -18.01 -15.11
C SER A 12 -5.96 -17.39 -15.31
N LEU A 13 -6.09 -16.49 -16.29
CA LEU A 13 -7.38 -15.88 -16.66
C LEU A 13 -8.40 -16.93 -17.12
N GLU A 14 -7.95 -18.10 -17.56
CA GLU A 14 -8.83 -19.22 -17.94
C GLU A 14 -9.54 -19.84 -16.72
N ASN A 15 -8.87 -19.84 -15.56
CA ASN A 15 -9.36 -20.48 -14.34
C ASN A 15 -10.00 -19.52 -13.34
N ILE A 16 -9.78 -18.22 -13.50
CA ILE A 16 -10.26 -17.20 -12.56
C ILE A 16 -10.97 -16.09 -13.33
N THR A 17 -12.18 -15.78 -12.92
CA THR A 17 -12.93 -14.66 -13.48
C THR A 17 -12.29 -13.31 -13.10
N GLU A 18 -12.48 -12.28 -13.92
CA GLU A 18 -12.00 -10.93 -13.63
C GLU A 18 -12.48 -10.41 -12.27
N SER A 19 -13.72 -10.73 -11.91
CA SER A 19 -14.26 -10.40 -10.58
C SER A 19 -13.54 -11.12 -9.45
N GLY A 20 -13.12 -12.36 -9.68
CA GLY A 20 -12.28 -13.13 -8.75
C GLY A 20 -10.88 -12.51 -8.59
N LEU A 21 -10.28 -12.04 -9.67
CA LEU A 21 -9.01 -11.31 -9.63
C LEU A 21 -9.13 -9.99 -8.85
N LEU A 22 -10.19 -9.21 -9.09
CA LEU A 22 -10.44 -7.97 -8.34
C LEU A 22 -10.60 -8.23 -6.85
N LEU A 23 -11.33 -9.28 -6.48
CA LEU A 23 -11.45 -9.68 -5.08
C LEU A 23 -10.10 -10.06 -4.47
N LEU A 24 -9.30 -10.84 -5.18
CA LEU A 24 -7.95 -11.22 -4.73
C LEU A 24 -7.05 -9.99 -4.59
N MET A 25 -7.04 -9.07 -5.56
CA MET A 25 -6.29 -7.82 -5.50
C MET A 25 -6.67 -6.99 -4.27
N THR A 26 -7.96 -6.84 -4.00
CA THR A 26 -8.46 -6.12 -2.83
C THR A 26 -7.97 -6.78 -1.53
N LEU A 27 -8.07 -8.11 -1.44
CA LEU A 27 -7.62 -8.87 -0.28
C LEU A 27 -6.09 -8.86 -0.12
N MET A 28 -5.33 -8.81 -1.22
CA MET A 28 -3.87 -8.65 -1.18
C MET A 28 -3.46 -7.26 -0.73
N PHE A 29 -4.14 -6.22 -1.23
CA PHE A 29 -3.86 -4.84 -0.86
C PHE A 29 -4.12 -4.56 0.63
N ILE A 30 -5.17 -5.19 1.21
CA ILE A 30 -5.38 -5.21 2.66
C ILE A 30 -4.38 -6.18 3.27
N GLY A 31 -3.24 -5.66 3.67
CA GLY A 31 -2.08 -6.40 4.14
C GLY A 31 -2.25 -7.19 5.44
N ALA A 32 -1.13 -7.67 5.99
CA ALA A 32 -1.10 -8.48 7.20
C ALA A 32 -1.38 -7.67 8.48
N SER A 33 -1.63 -8.39 9.57
CA SER A 33 -1.73 -7.80 10.90
C SER A 33 -0.44 -7.11 11.32
N PRO A 34 -0.51 -6.06 12.16
CA PRO A 34 0.69 -5.41 12.70
C PRO A 34 1.50 -6.44 13.49
N GLY A 35 2.82 -6.46 13.24
CA GLY A 35 3.74 -7.44 13.81
C GLY A 35 4.06 -8.63 12.89
N GLY A 36 3.30 -8.83 11.81
CA GLY A 36 3.62 -9.81 10.76
C GLY A 36 4.60 -9.24 9.71
N THR A 37 5.32 -10.14 9.04
CA THR A 37 6.28 -9.79 7.96
C THR A 37 5.60 -9.45 6.63
N GLY A 38 4.30 -9.68 6.48
CA GLY A 38 3.54 -9.39 5.27
C GLY A 38 3.47 -7.90 4.97
N GLY A 39 3.65 -7.54 3.70
CA GLY A 39 3.49 -6.19 3.16
C GLY A 39 2.03 -5.72 3.09
N GLY A 40 1.78 -4.71 2.29
CA GLY A 40 0.45 -4.12 2.12
C GLY A 40 0.00 -3.23 3.28
N ILE A 41 -1.21 -2.68 3.15
CA ILE A 41 -1.80 -1.82 4.18
C ILE A 41 -2.20 -2.67 5.38
N LYS A 42 -1.71 -2.32 6.56
CA LYS A 42 -1.99 -3.09 7.79
C LYS A 42 -3.49 -3.08 8.13
N THR A 43 -3.97 -4.21 8.64
CA THR A 43 -5.39 -4.36 9.04
C THR A 43 -5.84 -3.31 10.04
N THR A 44 -4.96 -2.84 10.93
CA THR A 44 -5.24 -1.73 11.86
C THR A 44 -5.47 -0.41 11.14
N THR A 45 -4.75 -0.14 10.05
CA THR A 45 -4.96 1.05 9.21
C THR A 45 -6.34 1.02 8.56
N VAL A 46 -6.72 -0.13 8.00
CA VAL A 46 -8.06 -0.33 7.42
C VAL A 46 -9.14 -0.18 8.48
N ALA A 47 -8.95 -0.77 9.67
CA ALA A 47 -9.90 -0.65 10.78
C ALA A 47 -10.07 0.81 11.23
N ALA A 48 -8.98 1.59 11.30
CA ALA A 48 -9.04 3.01 11.64
C ALA A 48 -9.80 3.82 10.58
N LEU A 49 -9.57 3.54 9.29
CA LEU A 49 -10.29 4.19 8.19
C LEU A 49 -11.78 3.85 8.20
N MET A 50 -12.13 2.57 8.37
CA MET A 50 -13.54 2.15 8.45
C MET A 50 -14.26 2.79 9.65
N ALA A 51 -13.59 2.90 10.78
CA ALA A 51 -14.15 3.56 11.96
C ALA A 51 -14.34 5.06 11.74
N ALA A 52 -13.35 5.74 11.12
CA ALA A 52 -13.44 7.14 10.77
C ALA A 52 -14.59 7.40 9.79
N THR A 53 -14.66 6.63 8.70
CA THR A 53 -15.75 6.72 7.72
C THR A 53 -17.12 6.53 8.39
N ARG A 54 -17.24 5.49 9.25
CA ARG A 54 -18.50 5.22 9.98
C ARG A 54 -18.86 6.35 10.94
N SER A 55 -17.87 6.97 11.62
CA SER A 55 -18.09 8.10 12.52
C SER A 55 -18.59 9.32 11.75
N THR A 56 -17.93 9.66 10.65
CA THR A 56 -18.30 10.77 9.77
C THR A 56 -19.71 10.58 9.20
N LEU A 57 -20.02 9.37 8.69
CA LEU A 57 -21.37 9.06 8.17
C LEU A 57 -22.47 9.12 9.22
N ARG A 58 -22.14 9.01 10.50
CA ARG A 58 -23.06 9.13 11.62
C ARG A 58 -23.11 10.54 12.24
N GLY A 59 -22.40 11.50 11.66
CA GLY A 59 -22.34 12.88 12.17
C GLY A 59 -21.74 13.00 13.57
N ARG A 60 -20.78 12.12 13.92
CA ARG A 60 -20.08 12.17 15.20
C ARG A 60 -18.74 12.89 15.03
N ASP A 61 -18.44 13.83 15.89
CA ASP A 61 -17.18 14.59 15.86
C ASP A 61 -15.97 13.77 16.33
N ALA A 62 -16.18 12.71 17.10
CA ALA A 62 -15.11 11.85 17.61
C ALA A 62 -15.14 10.46 16.97
N VAL A 63 -13.97 9.97 16.54
CA VAL A 63 -13.81 8.60 16.05
C VAL A 63 -13.58 7.66 17.23
N VAL A 64 -14.57 6.81 17.51
CA VAL A 64 -14.51 5.85 18.64
C VAL A 64 -14.40 4.44 18.13
N ILE A 65 -13.34 3.71 18.52
CA ILE A 65 -13.21 2.26 18.32
C ILE A 65 -13.22 1.60 19.71
N ARG A 66 -14.18 0.69 19.92
CA ARG A 66 -14.25 -0.14 21.14
C ARG A 66 -14.19 0.69 22.42
N ASN A 67 -14.96 1.77 22.53
CA ASN A 67 -15.01 2.73 23.67
C ASN A 67 -13.73 3.54 23.92
N ARG A 68 -12.82 3.63 22.92
CA ARG A 68 -11.65 4.51 23.00
C ARG A 68 -11.70 5.51 21.84
N GLU A 69 -11.51 6.76 22.15
CA GLU A 69 -11.34 7.80 21.14
C GLU A 69 -9.99 7.64 20.46
N ILE A 70 -10.01 7.72 19.14
CA ILE A 70 -8.81 7.70 18.30
C ILE A 70 -8.46 9.14 17.97
N ALA A 71 -7.22 9.52 18.26
CA ALA A 71 -6.71 10.84 17.91
C ALA A 71 -6.76 11.04 16.40
N ASP A 72 -7.21 12.21 15.93
CA ASP A 72 -7.32 12.59 14.51
C ASP A 72 -5.99 12.38 13.75
N LYS A 73 -4.86 12.55 14.44
CA LYS A 73 -3.53 12.27 13.88
C LYS A 73 -3.35 10.82 13.41
N VAL A 74 -4.00 9.86 14.06
CA VAL A 74 -3.93 8.44 13.66
C VAL A 74 -4.75 8.21 12.42
N VAL A 75 -5.93 8.83 12.33
CA VAL A 75 -6.80 8.77 11.16
C VAL A 75 -6.11 9.41 9.95
N LEU A 76 -5.53 10.60 10.12
CA LEU A 76 -4.82 11.29 9.06
C LEU A 76 -3.61 10.49 8.55
N ARG A 77 -2.87 9.84 9.47
CA ARG A 77 -1.78 8.92 9.12
C ARG A 77 -2.30 7.70 8.33
N ALA A 78 -3.42 7.14 8.74
CA ALA A 78 -4.03 6.00 8.05
C ALA A 78 -4.45 6.36 6.62
N VAL A 79 -5.04 7.55 6.43
CA VAL A 79 -5.37 8.09 5.10
C VAL A 79 -4.10 8.27 4.26
N GLY A 80 -3.07 8.92 4.81
CA GLY A 80 -1.81 9.16 4.12
C GLY A 80 -1.13 7.87 3.65
N ILE A 81 -1.09 6.84 4.52
CA ILE A 81 -0.53 5.52 4.18
C ILE A 81 -1.34 4.88 3.04
N THR A 82 -2.67 4.91 3.12
CA THR A 82 -3.53 4.27 2.12
C THR A 82 -3.41 4.94 0.77
N VAL A 83 -3.52 6.27 0.72
CA VAL A 83 -3.39 7.04 -0.51
C VAL A 83 -1.97 6.90 -1.09
N GLY A 84 -0.93 7.02 -0.26
CA GLY A 84 0.44 6.84 -0.69
C GLY A 84 0.71 5.45 -1.26
N SER A 85 0.18 4.40 -0.62
CA SER A 85 0.30 3.02 -1.11
C SER A 85 -0.41 2.82 -2.45
N LEU A 86 -1.61 3.40 -2.61
CA LEU A 86 -2.36 3.31 -3.85
C LEU A 86 -1.63 4.01 -5.00
N LEU A 87 -1.16 5.25 -4.76
CA LEU A 87 -0.39 6.00 -5.75
C LEU A 87 0.92 5.29 -6.11
N PHE A 88 1.58 4.67 -5.15
CA PHE A 88 2.81 3.91 -5.38
C PHE A 88 2.55 2.69 -6.29
N VAL A 89 1.52 1.90 -6.01
CA VAL A 89 1.15 0.74 -6.83
C VAL A 89 0.76 1.16 -8.25
N LEU A 90 -0.05 2.22 -8.38
CA LEU A 90 -0.42 2.75 -9.69
C LEU A 90 0.81 3.29 -10.44
N GLY A 91 1.72 3.96 -9.74
CA GLY A 91 2.98 4.42 -10.33
C GLY A 91 3.84 3.27 -10.85
N MET A 92 3.95 2.16 -10.10
CA MET A 92 4.64 0.95 -10.55
C MET A 92 3.98 0.38 -11.81
N ALA A 93 2.65 0.23 -11.81
CA ALA A 93 1.92 -0.30 -12.95
C ALA A 93 2.10 0.58 -14.20
N LEU A 94 2.07 1.91 -14.05
CA LEU A 94 2.34 2.85 -15.13
C LEU A 94 3.78 2.74 -15.66
N LEU A 95 4.78 2.66 -14.78
CA LEU A 95 6.18 2.52 -15.20
C LEU A 95 6.41 1.23 -15.97
N ILE A 96 5.80 0.12 -15.55
CA ILE A 96 5.89 -1.16 -16.24
C ILE A 96 5.18 -1.07 -17.61
N SER A 97 3.98 -0.49 -17.66
CA SER A 97 3.24 -0.32 -18.91
C SER A 97 4.00 0.55 -19.93
N ILE A 98 4.60 1.65 -19.49
CA ILE A 98 5.44 2.50 -20.37
C ILE A 98 6.66 1.72 -20.86
N GLY A 99 7.32 0.97 -19.97
CA GLY A 99 8.50 0.17 -20.33
C GLY A 99 8.16 -0.95 -21.32
N SER A 100 6.99 -1.56 -21.22
CA SER A 100 6.48 -2.59 -22.12
C SER A 100 6.18 -2.01 -23.50
N ASN A 101 5.43 -0.91 -23.55
CA ASN A 101 5.09 -0.21 -24.79
C ASN A 101 6.33 0.22 -25.60
N LEU A 102 7.40 0.67 -24.92
CA LEU A 102 8.65 1.08 -25.57
C LEU A 102 9.39 -0.09 -26.22
N ASN A 103 9.18 -1.31 -25.72
CA ASN A 103 9.83 -2.51 -26.27
C ASN A 103 8.95 -3.25 -27.29
N GLY A 104 7.71 -2.80 -27.53
CA GLY A 104 6.78 -3.44 -28.48
C GLY A 104 6.27 -4.80 -28.01
N GLU A 105 6.38 -5.12 -26.75
CA GLU A 105 5.96 -6.37 -26.12
C GLU A 105 4.78 -6.10 -25.18
N ASP A 106 3.55 -6.21 -25.68
CA ASP A 106 2.34 -6.15 -24.83
C ASP A 106 1.48 -7.43 -24.94
N PRO A 107 1.97 -8.57 -24.39
CA PRO A 107 1.14 -9.77 -24.31
C PRO A 107 0.14 -9.73 -23.14
N PHE A 108 0.23 -8.75 -22.24
CA PHE A 108 -0.52 -8.74 -20.99
C PHE A 108 -1.51 -7.59 -20.87
N THR A 109 -2.67 -7.91 -20.31
CA THR A 109 -3.69 -6.93 -19.98
C THR A 109 -3.23 -6.05 -18.80
N PHE A 110 -3.65 -4.77 -18.77
CA PHE A 110 -3.37 -3.87 -17.65
C PHE A 110 -3.78 -4.47 -16.28
N LEU A 111 -4.85 -5.26 -16.26
CA LEU A 111 -5.32 -5.95 -15.05
C LEU A 111 -4.29 -6.96 -14.51
N GLU A 112 -3.62 -7.70 -15.40
CA GLU A 112 -2.58 -8.66 -15.01
C GLU A 112 -1.32 -7.97 -14.50
N MET A 113 -0.93 -6.85 -15.13
CA MET A 113 0.17 -6.02 -14.66
C MET A 113 -0.14 -5.42 -13.28
N LEU A 114 -1.36 -4.91 -13.09
CA LEU A 114 -1.80 -4.35 -11.82
C LEU A 114 -1.85 -5.42 -10.71
N PHE A 115 -2.32 -6.63 -11.03
CA PHE A 115 -2.31 -7.76 -10.12
C PHE A 115 -0.89 -8.09 -9.65
N THR A 116 0.07 -8.16 -10.56
CA THR A 116 1.47 -8.43 -10.25
C THR A 116 2.09 -7.31 -9.42
N CYS A 117 1.79 -6.04 -9.71
CA CYS A 117 2.24 -4.91 -8.90
C CYS A 117 1.68 -4.93 -7.47
N ILE A 118 0.39 -5.24 -7.30
CA ILE A 118 -0.23 -5.38 -5.97
C ILE A 118 0.37 -6.57 -5.22
N SER A 119 0.59 -7.70 -5.89
CA SER A 119 1.22 -8.88 -5.31
C SER A 119 2.64 -8.60 -4.83
N ALA A 120 3.44 -7.89 -5.65
CA ALA A 120 4.78 -7.46 -5.29
C ALA A 120 4.76 -6.48 -4.10
N PHE A 121 3.90 -5.47 -4.15
CA PHE A 121 3.72 -4.49 -3.07
C PHE A 121 3.26 -5.15 -1.77
N ALA A 122 2.31 -6.05 -1.83
CA ALA A 122 1.80 -6.75 -0.64
C ALA A 122 2.70 -7.91 -0.16
N THR A 123 3.81 -8.17 -0.87
CA THR A 123 4.74 -9.29 -0.60
C THR A 123 4.04 -10.65 -0.55
N VAL A 124 3.05 -10.85 -1.43
CA VAL A 124 2.25 -12.08 -1.50
C VAL A 124 2.93 -13.15 -2.35
N GLY A 125 3.52 -12.75 -3.48
CA GLY A 125 4.26 -13.66 -4.37
C GLY A 125 3.38 -14.42 -5.37
N LEU A 126 2.11 -14.02 -5.54
CA LEU A 126 1.25 -14.56 -6.58
C LEU A 126 1.52 -13.85 -7.91
N ASP A 127 1.64 -14.61 -8.98
CA ASP A 127 1.91 -14.11 -10.32
C ASP A 127 1.01 -14.81 -11.35
N LEU A 128 0.64 -14.10 -12.41
CA LEU A 128 -0.12 -14.62 -13.56
C LEU A 128 0.81 -14.94 -14.74
N GLY A 129 2.10 -15.13 -14.49
CA GLY A 129 3.12 -15.36 -15.51
C GLY A 129 3.72 -14.07 -16.09
N VAL A 130 3.26 -12.92 -15.64
CA VAL A 130 3.73 -11.60 -16.09
C VAL A 130 5.20 -11.38 -15.77
N THR A 131 5.64 -11.73 -14.57
CA THR A 131 7.00 -11.48 -14.09
C THR A 131 8.08 -12.10 -14.97
N ALA A 132 7.84 -13.32 -15.48
CA ALA A 132 8.80 -14.04 -16.32
C ALA A 132 8.95 -13.41 -17.71
N ALA A 133 7.90 -12.79 -18.22
CA ALA A 133 7.86 -12.20 -19.56
C ALA A 133 8.16 -10.70 -19.55
N LEU A 134 8.20 -10.05 -18.38
CA LEU A 134 8.60 -8.64 -18.26
C LEU A 134 10.04 -8.42 -18.69
N SER A 135 10.27 -7.26 -19.32
CA SER A 135 11.61 -6.75 -19.59
C SER A 135 12.43 -6.61 -18.30
N ARG A 136 13.76 -6.58 -18.41
CA ARG A 136 14.66 -6.35 -17.26
C ARG A 136 14.33 -5.08 -16.49
N PHE A 137 13.86 -4.05 -17.20
CA PHE A 137 13.39 -2.80 -16.57
C PHE A 137 12.15 -3.05 -15.71
N GLY A 138 11.14 -3.73 -16.22
CA GLY A 138 9.92 -4.07 -15.47
C GLY A 138 10.20 -4.94 -14.24
N GLN A 139 11.08 -5.94 -14.38
CA GLN A 139 11.54 -6.75 -13.24
C GLN A 139 12.25 -5.90 -12.19
N GLY A 140 13.07 -4.93 -12.61
CA GLY A 140 13.73 -3.98 -11.71
C GLY A 140 12.73 -3.11 -10.94
N VAL A 141 11.68 -2.63 -11.60
CA VAL A 141 10.59 -1.87 -10.95
C VAL A 141 9.89 -2.72 -9.88
N LEU A 142 9.59 -3.99 -10.19
CA LEU A 142 8.98 -4.92 -9.22
C LEU A 142 9.90 -5.16 -8.00
N LEU A 143 11.20 -5.37 -8.23
CA LEU A 143 12.18 -5.54 -7.14
C LEU A 143 12.22 -4.31 -6.22
N VAL A 144 12.30 -3.12 -6.78
CA VAL A 144 12.25 -1.87 -6.00
C VAL A 144 10.93 -1.79 -5.23
N GLY A 145 9.81 -2.13 -5.86
CA GLY A 145 8.51 -2.18 -5.23
C GLY A 145 8.45 -3.10 -4.01
N MET A 146 9.00 -4.29 -4.11
CA MET A 146 9.07 -5.25 -3.00
C MET A 146 9.90 -4.72 -1.82
N VAL A 147 11.06 -4.12 -2.11
CA VAL A 147 11.96 -3.57 -1.08
C VAL A 147 11.33 -2.37 -0.38
N VAL A 148 10.74 -1.45 -1.16
CA VAL A 148 10.08 -0.26 -0.61
C VAL A 148 8.86 -0.64 0.23
N SER A 149 8.08 -1.62 -0.20
CA SER A 149 6.89 -2.07 0.52
C SER A 149 7.22 -2.74 1.86
N SER A 150 8.25 -3.56 1.91
CA SER A 150 8.55 -4.36 3.11
C SER A 150 9.01 -3.51 4.30
N ARG A 151 9.72 -2.39 4.05
CA ARG A 151 10.25 -1.51 5.11
C ARG A 151 10.18 -0.02 4.78
N GLY A 152 10.13 0.36 3.49
CA GLY A 152 10.41 1.72 3.04
C GLY A 152 9.33 2.73 3.41
N ILE A 153 8.05 2.42 3.23
CA ILE A 153 6.96 3.37 3.50
C ILE A 153 6.88 3.69 5.00
N LEU A 154 7.06 2.71 5.87
CA LEU A 154 7.08 2.93 7.31
C LEU A 154 8.28 3.75 7.76
N LEU A 155 9.47 3.49 7.21
CA LEU A 155 10.68 4.24 7.53
C LEU A 155 10.66 5.66 6.95
N LEU A 156 10.21 5.84 5.71
CA LEU A 156 10.05 7.16 5.09
C LEU A 156 9.04 8.03 5.85
N LEU A 157 7.88 7.47 6.17
CA LEU A 157 6.87 8.20 6.96
C LEU A 157 7.36 8.49 8.38
N HIS A 158 8.12 7.58 8.98
CA HIS A 158 8.73 7.82 10.31
C HIS A 158 9.78 8.93 10.24
N ALA A 159 10.65 8.91 9.23
CA ALA A 159 11.66 9.95 9.01
C ALA A 159 11.04 11.33 8.75
N ILE A 160 10.04 11.42 7.85
CA ILE A 160 9.32 12.67 7.56
C ILE A 160 8.60 13.19 8.82
N TRP A 161 8.02 12.29 9.60
CA TRP A 161 7.33 12.67 10.83
C TRP A 161 8.28 13.15 11.93
N GLU A 162 9.43 12.50 12.09
CA GLU A 162 10.47 12.96 13.03
C GLU A 162 11.02 14.34 12.63
N GLU A 163 11.23 14.55 11.35
CA GLU A 163 11.71 15.83 10.84
C GLU A 163 10.69 16.97 11.05
N ALA A 164 9.42 16.70 10.79
CA ALA A 164 8.32 17.63 11.09
C ALA A 164 8.21 17.92 12.59
N ARG A 165 8.40 16.91 13.44
CA ARG A 165 8.38 17.05 14.90
C ARG A 165 9.56 17.88 15.43
N ARG A 166 10.75 17.70 14.83
CA ARG A 166 11.95 18.50 15.16
C ARG A 166 11.77 19.97 14.80
N LYS A 167 11.18 20.26 13.63
CA LYS A 167 10.87 21.65 13.22
C LYS A 167 9.87 22.31 14.18
N GLN A 168 8.84 21.61 14.59
CA GLN A 168 7.82 22.11 15.50
C GLN A 168 8.37 22.36 16.93
N SER A 169 9.35 21.55 17.37
CA SER A 169 10.02 21.72 18.65
C SER A 169 11.00 22.89 18.65
N ARG A 170 11.64 23.18 17.52
CA ARG A 170 12.51 24.36 17.34
C ARG A 170 11.70 25.66 17.34
N SER A 171 10.61 25.72 16.58
CA SER A 171 9.71 26.88 16.55
C SER A 171 9.17 27.24 17.93
N LYS A 172 8.76 26.23 18.73
CA LYS A 172 8.28 26.46 20.12
C LYS A 172 9.36 26.92 21.08
N ARG A 173 10.63 26.63 20.83
CA ARG A 173 11.75 27.15 21.65
C ARG A 173 12.08 28.59 21.29
N GLU A 174 12.01 28.94 20.01
CA GLU A 174 12.26 30.31 19.53
C GLU A 174 11.21 31.29 20.02
N THR A 175 9.93 30.92 20.03
CA THR A 175 8.85 31.72 20.60
C THR A 175 9.01 31.95 22.12
N LYS A 176 9.48 30.94 22.87
CA LYS A 176 9.71 31.07 24.31
C LYS A 176 10.92 31.94 24.68
N VAL A 177 11.89 32.08 23.81
CA VAL A 177 13.09 32.90 24.03
C VAL A 177 12.85 34.35 23.58
N GLY A 178 11.89 34.58 22.67
CA GLY A 178 11.52 35.93 22.25
C GLY A 178 10.57 36.67 23.19
N ASP A 179 9.92 35.95 24.12
CA ASP A 179 8.96 36.49 25.12
C ASP A 179 9.61 36.69 26.49
N ALA A 180 10.92 36.49 26.68
CA ALA A 180 11.69 36.70 27.88
C ALA A 180 12.68 37.87 27.73
#